data_d0abf52ed9952d964fd002022d7d4668
#
_entry.id   d0abf52ed9952d964fd002022d7d4668
#
_cell.length_a   1.000
_cell.length_b   1.000
_cell.length_c   1.000
_cell.angle_alpha   90.00
_cell.angle_beta   90.00
_cell.angle_gamma   90.00
#
_symmetry.space_group_name_H-M   'P 1'
#
loop_
_entity.id
_entity.type
_entity.pdbx_description
1 polymer ?
#
loop_
_entity_poly.entity_id
_entity_poly.type
_entity_poly.pdbx_seq_one_letter_code
_entity_poly.pdbx_strand_id
1 'polypeptide(L)'
;MSRYRGPRVKIVKRLGTLPGLTRKSPKKRPNRSRLSQYGIRLCEKQKLRYHYGLSEHQLLRYVKKAKQASGSTSRALMKSLELRLDNIVFRLGFAPTIVAARQLVTHGHILVNNKELNVPSYSCKTGDSIEVKPIEKSRTLAENFMQNTPRRMKRGSLPPHLKLRQQALSGQLNSTPRLDWMGLQINELLVVEYYS
;
A
#
# COMPACT_ATOMS: atom_id res chain seq x y z
N MET A 1 10.63 -1.18 16.09
CA MET A 1 10.10 -2.42 15.46
C MET A 1 10.90 -2.73 14.19
N SER A 2 11.42 -3.96 14.06
CA SER A 2 12.19 -4.36 12.89
C SER A 2 11.29 -4.52 11.66
N ARG A 3 11.71 -3.94 10.53
CA ARG A 3 11.07 -4.11 9.23
C ARG A 3 11.66 -5.34 8.55
N TYR A 4 10.85 -6.00 7.70
CA TYR A 4 11.37 -7.10 6.88
C TYR A 4 12.42 -6.60 5.90
N ARG A 5 13.66 -7.08 6.05
CA ARG A 5 14.82 -6.75 5.19
C ARG A 5 15.29 -7.95 4.33
N GLY A 6 14.58 -9.08 4.41
CA GLY A 6 14.93 -10.30 3.70
C GLY A 6 14.62 -10.28 2.21
N PRO A 7 14.84 -11.40 1.50
CA PRO A 7 14.68 -11.52 0.05
C PRO A 7 13.21 -11.42 -0.39
N ARG A 8 12.84 -10.29 -0.97
CA ARG A 8 11.45 -9.97 -1.37
C ARG A 8 10.92 -10.88 -2.48
N VAL A 9 11.77 -11.26 -3.44
CA VAL A 9 11.39 -12.16 -4.55
C VAL A 9 10.98 -13.54 -4.05
N LYS A 10 11.59 -14.05 -2.96
CA LYS A 10 11.22 -15.32 -2.32
C LYS A 10 9.79 -15.28 -1.77
N ILE A 11 9.39 -14.13 -1.21
CA ILE A 11 8.02 -13.91 -0.71
C ILE A 11 7.03 -13.89 -1.86
N VAL A 12 7.31 -13.11 -2.92
CA VAL A 12 6.45 -13.05 -4.11
C VAL A 12 6.33 -14.42 -4.79
N LYS A 13 7.42 -15.22 -4.82
CA LYS A 13 7.37 -16.60 -5.31
C LYS A 13 6.37 -17.44 -4.52
N ARG A 14 6.29 -17.29 -3.19
CA ARG A 14 5.40 -18.07 -2.31
C ARG A 14 3.96 -17.55 -2.32
N LEU A 15 3.75 -16.24 -2.23
CA LEU A 15 2.45 -15.62 -1.97
C LEU A 15 1.76 -15.08 -3.23
N GLY A 16 2.47 -14.97 -4.36
CA GLY A 16 1.98 -14.33 -5.58
C GLY A 16 2.44 -12.88 -5.71
N THR A 17 1.89 -12.16 -6.69
CA THR A 17 2.28 -10.77 -6.99
C THR A 17 1.91 -9.82 -5.86
N LEU A 18 2.89 -9.08 -5.36
CA LEU A 18 2.73 -8.08 -4.29
C LEU A 18 3.35 -6.75 -4.73
N PRO A 19 2.60 -5.91 -5.49
CA PRO A 19 3.16 -4.69 -6.08
C PRO A 19 3.66 -3.68 -5.03
N GLY A 20 3.06 -3.64 -3.84
CA GLY A 20 3.53 -2.78 -2.75
C GLY A 20 4.88 -3.20 -2.15
N LEU A 21 5.27 -4.47 -2.30
CA LEU A 21 6.54 -5.01 -1.79
C LEU A 21 7.67 -4.89 -2.79
N THR A 22 7.46 -5.31 -4.04
CA THR A 22 8.48 -5.31 -5.09
C THR A 22 7.85 -5.41 -6.48
N ARG A 23 8.53 -4.81 -7.46
CA ARG A 23 8.19 -4.92 -8.89
C ARG A 23 8.80 -6.16 -9.57
N LYS A 24 9.78 -6.81 -8.91
CA LYS A 24 10.47 -7.99 -9.47
C LYS A 24 9.56 -9.20 -9.44
N SER A 25 9.44 -9.88 -10.58
CA SER A 25 8.70 -11.14 -10.71
C SER A 25 9.62 -12.34 -10.57
N PRO A 26 9.19 -13.45 -9.95
CA PRO A 26 9.98 -14.68 -9.91
C PRO A 26 10.01 -15.33 -11.30
N LYS A 27 11.16 -15.85 -11.72
CA LYS A 27 11.34 -16.54 -13.02
C LYS A 27 10.52 -17.83 -13.15
N LYS A 28 10.31 -18.55 -12.05
CA LYS A 28 9.52 -19.79 -12.00
C LYS A 28 8.40 -19.67 -10.97
N ARG A 29 7.17 -20.10 -11.34
CA ARG A 29 6.06 -20.22 -10.39
C ARG A 29 6.33 -21.40 -9.46
N PRO A 30 6.01 -21.31 -8.16
CA PRO A 30 6.12 -22.48 -7.27
C PRO A 30 5.06 -23.51 -7.63
N ASN A 31 5.40 -24.79 -7.52
CA ASN A 31 4.37 -25.83 -7.43
C ASN A 31 3.56 -25.58 -6.17
N ARG A 32 2.26 -25.35 -6.33
CA ARG A 32 1.36 -25.15 -5.19
C ARG A 32 0.91 -26.53 -4.70
N SER A 33 1.46 -26.99 -3.58
CA SER A 33 0.85 -28.10 -2.83
C SER A 33 -0.54 -27.67 -2.30
N ARG A 34 -1.42 -28.65 -2.12
CA ARG A 34 -2.76 -28.42 -1.53
C ARG A 34 -2.57 -27.89 -0.10
N LEU A 35 -3.08 -26.69 0.16
CA LEU A 35 -2.98 -26.05 1.47
C LEU A 35 -4.16 -26.49 2.35
N SER A 36 -3.92 -26.63 3.66
CA SER A 36 -4.99 -26.77 4.65
C SER A 36 -5.80 -25.48 4.75
N GLN A 37 -6.99 -25.51 5.35
CA GLN A 37 -7.81 -24.32 5.60
C GLN A 37 -7.05 -23.24 6.38
N TYR A 38 -6.33 -23.64 7.42
CA TYR A 38 -5.44 -22.74 8.16
C TYR A 38 -4.34 -22.13 7.27
N GLY A 39 -3.73 -22.95 6.41
CA GLY A 39 -2.69 -22.51 5.48
C GLY A 39 -3.21 -21.48 4.49
N ILE A 40 -4.45 -21.60 4.01
CA ILE A 40 -5.08 -20.64 3.11
C ILE A 40 -5.27 -19.28 3.83
N ARG A 41 -5.87 -19.27 5.03
CA ARG A 41 -6.05 -18.06 5.84
C ARG A 41 -4.73 -17.40 6.17
N LEU A 42 -3.73 -18.17 6.57
CA LEU A 42 -2.38 -17.69 6.83
C LEU A 42 -1.75 -17.04 5.59
N CYS A 43 -1.90 -17.62 4.41
CA CYS A 43 -1.39 -17.06 3.16
C CYS A 43 -2.03 -15.70 2.85
N GLU A 44 -3.36 -15.57 2.96
CA GLU A 44 -4.07 -14.32 2.72
C GLU A 44 -3.63 -13.23 3.71
N LYS A 45 -3.53 -13.55 5.01
CA LYS A 45 -2.97 -12.64 6.00
C LYS A 45 -1.55 -12.19 5.66
N GLN A 46 -0.67 -13.13 5.26
CA GLN A 46 0.71 -12.82 4.91
C GLN A 46 0.80 -11.95 3.63
N LYS A 47 -0.06 -12.16 2.62
CA LYS A 47 -0.15 -11.29 1.45
C LYS A 47 -0.40 -9.84 1.88
N LEU A 48 -1.42 -9.63 2.72
CA LEU A 48 -1.77 -8.31 3.24
C LEU A 48 -0.59 -7.69 3.98
N ARG A 49 -0.02 -8.41 4.93
CA ARG A 49 1.11 -7.95 5.75
C ARG A 49 2.30 -7.49 4.92
N TYR A 50 2.71 -8.31 3.95
CA TYR A 50 3.86 -7.99 3.11
C TYR A 50 3.57 -6.92 2.07
N HIS A 51 2.35 -6.87 1.52
CA HIS A 51 1.97 -5.84 0.56
C HIS A 51 2.06 -4.45 1.18
N TYR A 52 1.43 -4.24 2.34
CA TYR A 52 1.44 -2.95 3.04
C TYR A 52 2.68 -2.74 3.93
N GLY A 53 3.60 -3.70 3.98
CA GLY A 53 4.83 -3.62 4.78
C GLY A 53 4.59 -3.44 6.27
N LEU A 54 3.56 -4.12 6.80
CA LEU A 54 3.18 -4.05 8.22
C LEU A 54 3.91 -5.11 9.05
N SER A 55 4.13 -4.82 10.33
CA SER A 55 4.45 -5.85 11.32
C SER A 55 3.18 -6.59 11.74
N GLU A 56 3.32 -7.79 12.30
CA GLU A 56 2.17 -8.56 12.79
C GLU A 56 1.37 -7.78 13.83
N HIS A 57 2.07 -7.15 14.76
CA HIS A 57 1.46 -6.35 15.80
C HIS A 57 0.68 -5.13 15.27
N GLN A 58 1.19 -4.48 14.22
CA GLN A 58 0.47 -3.38 13.56
C GLN A 58 -0.79 -3.90 12.87
N LEU A 59 -0.70 -5.01 12.14
CA LEU A 59 -1.86 -5.60 11.47
C LEU A 59 -2.94 -5.98 12.48
N LEU A 60 -2.57 -6.61 13.61
CA LEU A 60 -3.48 -6.95 14.69
C LEU A 60 -4.20 -5.70 15.25
N ARG A 61 -3.50 -4.58 15.41
CA ARG A 61 -4.13 -3.30 15.85
C ARG A 61 -5.18 -2.82 14.85
N TYR A 62 -4.89 -2.89 13.54
CA TYR A 62 -5.84 -2.53 12.50
C TYR A 62 -7.08 -3.44 12.52
N VAL A 63 -6.90 -4.76 12.70
CA VAL A 63 -8.00 -5.71 12.80
C VAL A 63 -8.85 -5.42 14.04
N LYS A 64 -8.24 -5.21 15.21
CA LYS A 64 -8.97 -4.85 16.44
C LYS A 64 -9.79 -3.57 16.25
N LYS A 65 -9.21 -2.52 15.66
CA LYS A 65 -9.92 -1.27 15.36
C LYS A 65 -11.05 -1.49 14.34
N ALA A 66 -10.84 -2.34 13.34
CA ALA A 66 -11.86 -2.66 12.35
C ALA A 66 -13.03 -3.46 12.93
N LYS A 67 -12.79 -4.34 13.92
CA LYS A 67 -13.85 -5.07 14.66
C LYS A 67 -14.76 -4.14 15.48
N GLN A 68 -14.23 -3.00 15.92
CA GLN A 68 -14.99 -2.00 16.70
C GLN A 68 -15.80 -1.05 15.79
N ALA A 69 -15.51 -1.01 14.50
CA ALA A 69 -16.22 -0.16 13.57
C ALA A 69 -17.58 -0.76 13.19
N SER A 70 -18.57 0.09 12.98
CA SER A 70 -19.90 -0.34 12.50
C SER A 70 -19.79 -0.90 11.08
N GLY A 71 -20.50 -2.00 10.79
CA GLY A 71 -20.56 -2.62 9.47
C GLY A 71 -19.53 -3.75 9.27
N SER A 72 -19.11 -3.97 8.01
CA SER A 72 -18.22 -5.06 7.66
C SER A 72 -16.79 -4.80 8.13
N THR A 73 -16.28 -5.66 9.02
CA THR A 73 -14.89 -5.62 9.54
C THR A 73 -13.87 -5.67 8.40
N SER A 74 -14.10 -6.50 7.37
CA SER A 74 -13.18 -6.60 6.24
C SER A 74 -13.08 -5.28 5.47
N ARG A 75 -14.22 -4.63 5.19
CA ARG A 75 -14.24 -3.31 4.53
C ARG A 75 -13.57 -2.23 5.36
N ALA A 76 -13.84 -2.19 6.68
CA ALA A 76 -13.22 -1.23 7.59
C ALA A 76 -11.70 -1.40 7.67
N LEU A 77 -11.21 -2.66 7.74
CA LEU A 77 -9.80 -3.00 7.71
C LEU A 77 -9.14 -2.49 6.43
N MET A 78 -9.69 -2.86 5.29
CA MET A 78 -9.10 -2.54 3.99
C MET A 78 -9.14 -1.03 3.72
N LYS A 79 -10.23 -0.35 4.04
CA LYS A 79 -10.32 1.12 3.99
C LYS A 79 -9.22 1.78 4.83
N SER A 80 -9.00 1.32 6.04
CA SER A 80 -7.98 1.88 6.93
C SER A 80 -6.55 1.70 6.41
N LEU A 81 -6.29 0.60 5.67
CA LEU A 81 -4.99 0.34 5.06
C LEU A 81 -4.77 1.16 3.78
N GLU A 82 -5.81 1.35 2.97
CA GLU A 82 -5.73 2.17 1.74
C GLU A 82 -5.59 3.66 2.06
N LEU A 83 -6.15 4.16 3.15
CA LEU A 83 -6.04 5.56 3.57
C LEU A 83 -4.69 5.93 4.21
N ARG A 84 -3.77 5.01 4.35
CA ARG A 84 -2.43 5.30 4.87
C ARG A 84 -1.64 6.18 3.91
N LEU A 85 -0.92 7.16 4.43
CA LEU A 85 -0.13 8.09 3.62
C LEU A 85 0.93 7.36 2.77
N ASP A 86 1.64 6.36 3.34
CA ASP A 86 2.63 5.58 2.59
C ASP A 86 2.01 4.82 1.40
N ASN A 87 0.78 4.34 1.55
CA ASN A 87 0.06 3.69 0.46
C ASN A 87 -0.44 4.70 -0.59
N ILE A 88 -0.97 5.86 -0.18
CA ILE A 88 -1.43 6.88 -1.13
C ILE A 88 -0.26 7.41 -1.97
N VAL A 89 0.90 7.69 -1.36
CA VAL A 89 2.12 8.11 -2.07
C VAL A 89 2.56 7.04 -3.10
N PHE A 90 2.45 5.75 -2.75
CA PHE A 90 2.70 4.65 -3.68
C PHE A 90 1.66 4.61 -4.81
N ARG A 91 0.36 4.78 -4.52
CA ARG A 91 -0.73 4.78 -5.51
C ARG A 91 -0.63 5.95 -6.49
N LEU A 92 -0.23 7.12 -6.01
CA LEU A 92 0.03 8.30 -6.85
C LEU A 92 1.26 8.12 -7.77
N GLY A 93 2.08 7.09 -7.53
CA GLY A 93 3.25 6.78 -8.34
C GLY A 93 4.51 7.53 -7.95
N PHE A 94 4.50 8.31 -6.88
CA PHE A 94 5.68 9.04 -6.38
C PHE A 94 6.76 8.09 -5.84
N ALA A 95 6.41 6.82 -5.61
CA ALA A 95 7.36 5.79 -5.19
C ALA A 95 7.10 4.45 -5.86
N PRO A 96 8.15 3.64 -6.12
CA PRO A 96 8.03 2.35 -6.80
C PRO A 96 7.43 1.23 -5.94
N THR A 97 7.44 1.38 -4.63
CA THR A 97 6.92 0.41 -3.64
C THR A 97 6.46 1.14 -2.39
N ILE A 98 5.61 0.51 -1.59
CA ILE A 98 5.17 1.08 -0.30
C ILE A 98 6.36 1.30 0.66
N VAL A 99 7.39 0.46 0.58
CA VAL A 99 8.61 0.64 1.38
C VAL A 99 9.37 1.91 0.98
N ALA A 100 9.48 2.19 -0.32
CA ALA A 100 10.08 3.43 -0.83
C ALA A 100 9.21 4.65 -0.50
N ALA A 101 7.87 4.54 -0.64
CA ALA A 101 6.94 5.59 -0.24
C ALA A 101 7.10 5.96 1.24
N ARG A 102 7.21 4.96 2.09
CA ARG A 102 7.47 5.15 3.52
C ARG A 102 8.78 5.89 3.80
N GLN A 103 9.82 5.59 3.03
CA GLN A 103 11.09 6.29 3.14
C GLN A 103 10.95 7.75 2.73
N LEU A 104 10.28 8.06 1.62
CA LEU A 104 10.01 9.44 1.20
C LEU A 104 9.25 10.23 2.27
N VAL A 105 8.20 9.65 2.86
CA VAL A 105 7.45 10.30 3.94
C VAL A 105 8.33 10.52 5.18
N THR A 106 9.07 9.49 5.63
CA THR A 106 9.90 9.61 6.84
C THR A 106 11.03 10.63 6.68
N HIS A 107 11.54 10.82 5.45
CA HIS A 107 12.59 11.79 5.14
C HIS A 107 12.05 13.21 4.85
N GLY A 108 10.74 13.45 5.02
CA GLY A 108 10.14 14.78 4.87
C GLY A 108 10.03 15.28 3.43
N HIS A 109 9.99 14.35 2.43
CA HIS A 109 9.80 14.73 1.02
C HIS A 109 8.33 14.95 0.64
N ILE A 110 7.38 14.68 1.55
CA ILE A 110 5.94 14.73 1.29
C ILE A 110 5.27 15.76 2.19
N LEU A 111 4.42 16.59 1.60
CA LEU A 111 3.54 17.52 2.27
C LEU A 111 2.11 17.00 2.24
N VAL A 112 1.35 17.22 3.30
CA VAL A 112 -0.10 17.02 3.36
C VAL A 112 -0.73 18.35 3.77
N ASN A 113 -1.61 18.89 2.91
CA ASN A 113 -2.23 20.19 3.12
C ASN A 113 -1.18 21.29 3.41
N ASN A 114 -0.11 21.34 2.59
CA ASN A 114 1.03 22.25 2.69
C ASN A 114 1.89 22.14 3.97
N LYS A 115 1.65 21.09 4.80
CA LYS A 115 2.44 20.84 6.01
C LYS A 115 3.28 19.58 5.85
N GLU A 116 4.54 19.66 6.29
CA GLU A 116 5.43 18.50 6.28
C GLU A 116 4.94 17.45 7.27
N LEU A 117 4.81 16.20 6.80
CA LEU A 117 4.38 15.09 7.60
C LEU A 117 5.34 13.91 7.45
N ASN A 118 5.97 13.50 8.54
CA ASN A 118 6.96 12.42 8.59
C ASN A 118 6.40 11.09 9.13
N VAL A 119 5.07 10.98 9.29
CA VAL A 119 4.40 9.79 9.82
C VAL A 119 3.76 8.97 8.68
N PRO A 120 4.39 7.88 8.21
CA PRO A 120 3.87 7.07 7.08
C PRO A 120 2.52 6.40 7.34
N SER A 121 2.19 6.17 8.61
CA SER A 121 0.92 5.56 9.03
C SER A 121 -0.22 6.55 9.20
N TYR A 122 -0.01 7.83 8.89
CA TYR A 122 -1.05 8.85 8.94
C TYR A 122 -2.24 8.42 8.08
N SER A 123 -3.45 8.54 8.62
CA SER A 123 -4.69 8.22 7.92
C SER A 123 -5.22 9.47 7.24
N CYS A 124 -5.06 9.54 5.93
CA CYS A 124 -5.54 10.67 5.15
C CYS A 124 -7.07 10.71 5.14
N LYS A 125 -7.61 11.92 5.07
CA LYS A 125 -9.06 12.18 4.99
C LYS A 125 -9.44 12.60 3.57
N THR A 126 -10.71 12.43 3.23
CA THR A 126 -11.25 12.96 1.97
C THR A 126 -11.07 14.48 1.95
N GLY A 127 -10.56 14.99 0.84
CA GLY A 127 -10.21 16.40 0.67
C GLY A 127 -8.72 16.71 0.87
N ASP A 128 -7.95 15.84 1.53
CA ASP A 128 -6.52 16.08 1.73
C ASP A 128 -5.77 16.17 0.40
N SER A 129 -4.88 17.17 0.27
CA SER A 129 -3.90 17.30 -0.79
C SER A 129 -2.56 16.69 -0.34
N ILE A 130 -1.97 15.86 -1.19
CA ILE A 130 -0.69 15.20 -0.95
C ILE A 130 0.27 15.68 -2.04
N GLU A 131 1.36 16.33 -1.65
CA GLU A 131 2.29 16.96 -2.57
C GLU A 131 3.73 16.56 -2.28
N VAL A 132 4.55 16.55 -3.33
CA VAL A 132 5.98 16.40 -3.18
C VAL A 132 6.56 17.77 -2.81
N LYS A 133 7.39 17.82 -1.77
CA LYS A 133 8.03 19.05 -1.29
C LYS A 133 8.73 19.77 -2.45
N PRO A 134 8.55 21.09 -2.62
CA PRO A 134 9.08 21.86 -3.76
C PRO A 134 10.59 22.12 -3.63
N ILE A 135 11.34 21.09 -3.32
CA ILE A 135 12.81 21.06 -3.28
C ILE A 135 13.28 20.22 -4.46
N GLU A 136 14.29 20.70 -5.19
CA GLU A 136 14.81 20.05 -6.38
C GLU A 136 15.10 18.54 -6.18
N LYS A 137 15.79 18.19 -5.09
CA LYS A 137 16.07 16.78 -4.75
C LYS A 137 14.80 15.93 -4.62
N SER A 138 13.74 16.45 -4.00
CA SER A 138 12.48 15.75 -3.79
C SER A 138 11.72 15.57 -5.10
N ARG A 139 11.69 16.60 -5.95
CA ARG A 139 11.04 16.58 -7.26
C ARG A 139 11.72 15.60 -8.20
N THR A 140 13.03 15.70 -8.35
CA THR A 140 13.83 14.80 -9.19
C THR A 140 13.66 13.34 -8.80
N LEU A 141 13.62 13.02 -7.50
CA LEU A 141 13.35 11.66 -7.02
C LEU A 141 11.95 11.17 -7.43
N ALA A 142 10.92 11.97 -7.24
CA ALA A 142 9.54 11.60 -7.59
C ALA A 142 9.36 11.46 -9.10
N GLU A 143 9.90 12.38 -9.90
CA GLU A 143 9.87 12.35 -11.36
C GLU A 143 10.56 11.10 -11.90
N ASN A 144 11.76 10.79 -11.43
CA ASN A 144 12.49 9.58 -11.80
C ASN A 144 11.67 8.30 -11.50
N PHE A 145 10.98 8.26 -10.35
CA PHE A 145 10.14 7.13 -10.02
C PHE A 145 8.89 7.04 -10.92
N MET A 146 8.28 8.16 -11.25
CA MET A 146 7.13 8.21 -12.16
C MET A 146 7.51 7.82 -13.59
N GLN A 147 8.64 8.29 -14.11
CA GLN A 147 9.16 7.94 -15.45
C GLN A 147 9.47 6.45 -15.55
N ASN A 148 10.14 5.88 -14.55
CA ASN A 148 10.51 4.48 -14.48
C ASN A 148 9.34 3.55 -14.09
N THR A 149 8.12 4.08 -13.93
CA THR A 149 6.94 3.26 -13.64
C THR A 149 6.45 2.58 -14.91
N PRO A 150 6.26 1.25 -14.92
CA PRO A 150 5.80 0.50 -16.09
C PRO A 150 4.50 1.08 -16.66
N ARG A 151 4.33 1.08 -17.99
CA ARG A 151 3.14 1.62 -18.69
C ARG A 151 1.81 1.04 -18.18
N ARG A 152 1.80 -0.20 -17.66
CA ARG A 152 0.63 -0.81 -17.01
C ARG A 152 0.15 -0.07 -15.77
N MET A 153 1.05 0.65 -15.06
CA MET A 153 0.68 1.51 -13.94
C MET A 153 0.41 2.96 -14.37
N LYS A 154 0.81 3.36 -15.60
CA LYS A 154 0.61 4.73 -16.10
C LYS A 154 -0.79 4.98 -16.67
N ARG A 155 -1.46 3.96 -17.21
CA ARG A 155 -2.81 4.09 -17.79
C ARG A 155 -3.79 3.19 -17.04
N GLY A 156 -4.76 3.77 -16.34
CA GLY A 156 -5.90 3.07 -15.75
C GLY A 156 -5.67 2.42 -14.38
N SER A 157 -4.51 2.60 -13.75
CA SER A 157 -4.24 2.03 -12.43
C SER A 157 -4.36 3.01 -11.27
N LEU A 158 -4.64 4.29 -11.55
CA LEU A 158 -4.94 5.23 -10.49
C LEU A 158 -6.34 4.95 -9.97
N PRO A 159 -6.51 4.63 -8.69
CA PRO A 159 -7.82 4.39 -8.12
C PRO A 159 -8.71 5.63 -8.27
N PRO A 160 -10.03 5.48 -8.52
CA PRO A 160 -10.93 6.61 -8.79
C PRO A 160 -11.10 7.57 -7.61
N HIS A 161 -10.74 7.13 -6.41
CA HIS A 161 -10.74 7.98 -5.21
C HIS A 161 -9.54 8.94 -5.14
N LEU A 162 -8.56 8.81 -6.05
CA LEU A 162 -7.39 9.68 -6.14
C LEU A 162 -7.40 10.48 -7.44
N LYS A 163 -7.08 11.76 -7.37
CA LYS A 163 -6.75 12.61 -8.53
C LYS A 163 -5.27 12.94 -8.50
N LEU A 164 -4.61 12.85 -9.64
CA LEU A 164 -3.19 13.17 -9.80
C LEU A 164 -3.02 14.35 -10.74
N ARG A 165 -2.29 15.36 -10.31
CA ARG A 165 -1.78 16.48 -11.12
C ARG A 165 -0.28 16.27 -11.35
N GLN A 166 0.06 15.63 -12.47
CA GLN A 166 1.45 15.22 -12.75
C GLN A 166 2.43 16.39 -12.79
N GLN A 167 2.07 17.50 -13.43
CA GLN A 167 2.92 18.68 -13.54
C GLN A 167 3.27 19.31 -12.18
N ALA A 168 2.30 19.31 -11.26
CA ALA A 168 2.47 19.85 -9.92
C ALA A 168 3.03 18.82 -8.93
N LEU A 169 3.24 17.55 -9.33
CA LEU A 169 3.58 16.43 -8.44
C LEU A 169 2.69 16.38 -7.21
N SER A 170 1.40 16.63 -7.41
CA SER A 170 0.38 16.66 -6.36
C SER A 170 -0.75 15.69 -6.64
N GLY A 171 -1.34 15.16 -5.59
CA GLY A 171 -2.50 14.31 -5.64
C GLY A 171 -3.54 14.73 -4.60
N GLN A 172 -4.81 14.44 -4.86
CA GLN A 172 -5.91 14.73 -3.95
C GLN A 172 -6.75 13.48 -3.70
N LEU A 173 -7.14 13.29 -2.45
CA LEU A 173 -8.07 12.22 -2.05
C LEU A 173 -9.51 12.74 -2.15
N ASN A 174 -10.26 12.32 -3.19
CA ASN A 174 -11.60 12.83 -3.46
C ASN A 174 -12.71 12.06 -2.74
N SER A 175 -12.54 10.76 -2.56
CA SER A 175 -13.56 9.89 -1.98
C SER A 175 -12.96 8.76 -1.17
N THR A 176 -13.79 7.99 -0.49
CA THR A 176 -13.31 6.83 0.26
C THR A 176 -12.92 5.68 -0.68
N PRO A 177 -11.83 4.93 -0.40
CA PRO A 177 -11.42 3.79 -1.20
C PRO A 177 -12.50 2.70 -1.27
N ARG A 178 -12.73 2.15 -2.47
CA ARG A 178 -13.57 0.96 -2.68
C ARG A 178 -12.69 -0.28 -2.81
N LEU A 179 -13.19 -1.44 -2.37
CA LEU A 179 -12.48 -2.72 -2.39
C LEU A 179 -12.02 -3.12 -3.79
N ASP A 180 -12.86 -2.88 -4.80
CA ASP A 180 -12.63 -3.28 -6.20
C ASP A 180 -11.35 -2.68 -6.81
N TRP A 181 -10.86 -1.56 -6.26
CA TRP A 181 -9.72 -0.80 -6.78
C TRP A 181 -8.41 -0.98 -6.00
N MET A 182 -8.36 -1.96 -5.12
CA MET A 182 -7.17 -2.15 -4.27
C MET A 182 -5.92 -2.64 -5.00
N GLY A 183 -6.05 -3.17 -6.22
CA GLY A 183 -4.92 -3.68 -7.01
C GLY A 183 -4.17 -4.86 -6.37
N LEU A 184 -4.72 -5.43 -5.29
CA LEU A 184 -4.23 -6.63 -4.62
C LEU A 184 -5.34 -7.68 -4.65
N GLN A 185 -5.09 -8.79 -5.31
CA GLN A 185 -6.01 -9.93 -5.30
C GLN A 185 -5.90 -10.66 -3.97
N ILE A 186 -6.85 -10.40 -3.08
CA ILE A 186 -6.92 -10.97 -1.74
C ILE A 186 -8.37 -11.27 -1.36
N ASN A 187 -8.56 -12.34 -0.58
CA ASN A 187 -9.82 -12.60 0.08
C ASN A 187 -9.75 -12.02 1.51
N GLU A 188 -10.36 -10.85 1.68
CA GLU A 188 -10.32 -10.11 2.94
C GLU A 188 -11.08 -10.81 4.07
N LEU A 189 -12.08 -11.65 3.76
CA LEU A 189 -12.82 -12.42 4.75
C LEU A 189 -11.92 -13.44 5.44
N LEU A 190 -11.07 -14.14 4.67
CA LEU A 190 -10.11 -15.11 5.21
C LEU A 190 -9.08 -14.46 6.14
N VAL A 191 -8.77 -13.17 5.92
CA VAL A 191 -7.89 -12.42 6.84
C VAL A 191 -8.60 -12.16 8.17
N VAL A 192 -9.88 -11.79 8.14
CA VAL A 192 -10.66 -11.55 9.37
C VAL A 192 -10.86 -12.87 10.12
N GLU A 193 -11.20 -13.96 9.42
CA GLU A 193 -11.34 -15.31 9.98
C GLU A 193 -10.05 -15.83 10.64
N TYR A 194 -8.88 -15.46 10.13
CA TYR A 194 -7.60 -15.84 10.76
C TYR A 194 -7.45 -15.27 12.18
N TYR A 195 -8.07 -14.10 12.45
CA TYR A 195 -8.03 -13.42 13.75
C TYR A 195 -9.31 -13.58 14.59
N SER A 196 -10.25 -14.36 14.11
CA SER A 196 -11.45 -14.74 14.85
C SER A 196 -11.19 -15.97 15.67
#